data_1e0c88fd10dc4c44fbe313652e85ea29
#
_entry.id   1e0c88fd10dc4c44fbe313652e85ea29
#
_cell.length_a   1.000
_cell.length_b   1.000
_cell.length_c   1.000
_cell.angle_alpha   90.00
_cell.angle_beta   90.00
_cell.angle_gamma   90.00
#
_symmetry.space_group_name_H-M   'P 1'
#
loop_
_entity.id
_entity.type
_entity.pdbx_description
1 polymer ?
#
loop_
_entity_poly.entity_id
_entity_poly.type
_entity_poly.pdbx_seq_one_letter_code
_entity_poly.pdbx_strand_id
1 'polypeptide(L)'
;MNTPRLTRSDRHGARGQTLPIFAIGLVALLAITALVVDVGFVFMIRRHEQNATDPGALAAARHIPSGNRAQMWTGACTYALRNGFQPTRTDNGAACDPTGVSDDSTLTVNWPPGPSAGAFAGNSAYVEVILTRPHQSFFAGVLGMPTFTVSTGAVAAFDEGTGGSSSLVSLSPKDCGGGAAAKVNGGAAGTGGIRIFPATGVTDPGGYIQVNSPCGAPTNTGDDRCIGSTGGFMLNGTSVVEAPALFVQGSCGQTGSPGVLEIDSIDEGASYVGDPLSHVPAPNPEDLVTRACPDVPASQSGTPGNPKSCKLKEDVTLSPGTYYGGWDITTDITITLEPGIYIMAGGGIKQTGGSLTSATGRVLIYGTDAPQFHQTCLAGGGSNAQCQDDINLSGSGDLDLRGLDRDAPCPPYSGPLGCPYGGMLVWQDGNGSGAHSGKADIDIGGG
;
A
#
# COMPACT_ATOMS: atom_id res chain seq x y z
N MET A 1 74.96 -57.32 -66.27
CA MET A 1 73.52 -57.40 -65.90
C MET A 1 73.40 -57.03 -64.43
N ASN A 2 73.00 -55.78 -64.16
CA ASN A 2 72.88 -55.29 -62.79
C ASN A 2 71.39 -55.34 -62.39
N THR A 3 71.04 -56.11 -61.38
CA THR A 3 69.74 -56.19 -60.78
C THR A 3 69.64 -55.09 -59.66
N PRO A 4 68.65 -54.26 -59.70
CA PRO A 4 68.48 -53.27 -58.62
C PRO A 4 67.88 -53.95 -57.36
N ARG A 5 68.52 -53.73 -56.22
CA ARG A 5 67.97 -54.07 -54.86
C ARG A 5 66.87 -53.13 -54.54
N LEU A 6 65.66 -53.69 -54.36
CA LEU A 6 64.55 -53.00 -53.79
C LEU A 6 64.82 -52.80 -52.28
N THR A 7 65.01 -51.59 -51.88
CA THR A 7 65.03 -51.19 -50.44
C THR A 7 63.64 -51.33 -49.87
N ARG A 8 63.53 -52.25 -48.93
CA ARG A 8 62.31 -52.44 -48.10
C ARG A 8 62.12 -51.24 -47.18
N SER A 9 61.15 -50.45 -47.51
CA SER A 9 60.73 -49.35 -46.64
C SER A 9 60.16 -49.90 -45.31
N ASP A 10 60.91 -49.74 -44.25
CA ASP A 10 60.45 -50.02 -42.90
C ASP A 10 59.33 -49.12 -42.54
N ARG A 11 58.08 -49.55 -42.73
CA ARG A 11 56.93 -48.95 -42.17
C ARG A 11 57.00 -49.17 -40.65
N HIS A 12 57.67 -48.25 -39.96
CA HIS A 12 57.53 -48.17 -38.52
C HIS A 12 56.03 -47.88 -38.22
N GLY A 13 55.39 -48.95 -37.83
CA GLY A 13 53.96 -48.93 -37.53
C GLY A 13 53.72 -47.99 -36.36
N ALA A 14 52.97 -46.95 -36.63
CA ALA A 14 52.37 -46.00 -35.61
C ALA A 14 51.32 -46.73 -34.73
N ARG A 15 51.70 -47.91 -34.17
CA ARG A 15 50.86 -48.86 -33.43
C ARG A 15 50.86 -48.51 -31.92
N GLY A 16 50.83 -47.27 -31.47
CA GLY A 16 50.84 -46.96 -30.03
C GLY A 16 50.33 -45.57 -29.70
N GLN A 17 50.11 -44.74 -30.70
CA GLN A 17 49.70 -43.33 -30.46
C GLN A 17 48.24 -43.18 -30.14
N THR A 18 47.37 -44.11 -30.48
CA THR A 18 45.92 -44.01 -30.22
C THR A 18 45.60 -44.13 -28.73
N LEU A 19 46.31 -44.91 -27.97
CA LEU A 19 46.07 -45.11 -26.53
C LEU A 19 46.38 -43.83 -25.69
N PRO A 20 47.53 -43.16 -25.87
CA PRO A 20 47.78 -41.86 -25.23
C PRO A 20 46.79 -40.78 -25.64
N ILE A 21 46.43 -40.70 -26.93
CA ILE A 21 45.44 -39.71 -27.41
C ILE A 21 44.06 -39.99 -26.80
N PHE A 22 43.64 -41.24 -26.73
CA PHE A 22 42.40 -41.64 -26.09
C PHE A 22 42.41 -41.32 -24.60
N ALA A 23 43.51 -41.59 -23.89
CA ALA A 23 43.64 -41.32 -22.47
C ALA A 23 43.55 -39.81 -22.19
N ILE A 24 44.24 -38.97 -22.98
CA ILE A 24 44.15 -37.51 -22.85
C ILE A 24 42.71 -37.00 -23.18
N GLY A 25 42.13 -37.55 -24.25
CA GLY A 25 40.75 -37.22 -24.63
C GLY A 25 39.72 -37.59 -23.54
N LEU A 26 39.89 -38.73 -22.90
CA LEU A 26 39.05 -39.17 -21.78
C LEU A 26 39.18 -38.24 -20.59
N VAL A 27 40.40 -37.84 -20.20
CA VAL A 27 40.63 -36.89 -19.10
C VAL A 27 40.01 -35.55 -19.41
N ALA A 28 40.17 -35.06 -20.65
CA ALA A 28 39.54 -33.80 -21.07
C ALA A 28 38.01 -33.84 -21.00
N LEU A 29 37.42 -34.96 -21.47
CA LEU A 29 35.97 -35.16 -21.41
C LEU A 29 35.45 -35.24 -19.96
N LEU A 30 36.17 -35.96 -19.08
CA LEU A 30 35.84 -36.01 -17.67
C LEU A 30 35.96 -34.63 -16.99
N ALA A 31 36.99 -33.85 -17.33
CA ALA A 31 37.16 -32.50 -16.80
C ALA A 31 36.02 -31.55 -17.22
N ILE A 32 35.58 -31.62 -18.49
CA ILE A 32 34.43 -30.83 -18.97
C ILE A 32 33.16 -31.28 -18.26
N THR A 33 32.92 -32.56 -18.13
CA THR A 33 31.73 -33.11 -17.43
C THR A 33 31.73 -32.67 -15.96
N ALA A 34 32.86 -32.72 -15.29
CA ALA A 34 33.04 -32.28 -13.92
C ALA A 34 32.70 -30.76 -13.76
N LEU A 35 33.20 -29.95 -14.67
CA LEU A 35 32.90 -28.51 -14.70
C LEU A 35 31.40 -28.23 -14.89
N VAL A 36 30.75 -28.94 -15.80
CA VAL A 36 29.30 -28.77 -16.06
C VAL A 36 28.49 -29.16 -14.83
N VAL A 37 28.87 -30.21 -14.10
CA VAL A 37 28.17 -30.62 -12.87
C VAL A 37 28.33 -29.56 -11.77
N ASP A 38 29.55 -29.09 -11.51
CA ASP A 38 29.79 -28.06 -10.46
C ASP A 38 29.09 -26.73 -10.78
N VAL A 39 29.15 -26.29 -12.04
CA VAL A 39 28.45 -25.05 -12.46
C VAL A 39 26.93 -25.23 -12.37
N GLY A 40 26.38 -26.35 -12.81
CA GLY A 40 24.96 -26.67 -12.70
C GLY A 40 24.49 -26.66 -11.24
N PHE A 41 25.31 -27.18 -10.33
CA PHE A 41 25.04 -27.20 -8.91
C PHE A 41 25.03 -25.80 -8.31
N VAL A 42 25.96 -24.91 -8.70
CA VAL A 42 25.97 -23.48 -8.29
C VAL A 42 24.68 -22.79 -8.70
N PHE A 43 24.20 -22.99 -9.92
CA PHE A 43 22.94 -22.41 -10.39
C PHE A 43 21.72 -22.91 -9.60
N MET A 44 21.70 -24.20 -9.26
CA MET A 44 20.63 -24.78 -8.45
C MET A 44 20.60 -24.18 -7.05
N ILE A 45 21.77 -24.07 -6.40
CA ILE A 45 21.91 -23.45 -5.06
C ILE A 45 21.48 -22.01 -5.09
N ARG A 46 21.99 -21.23 -6.06
CA ARG A 46 21.63 -19.80 -6.19
C ARG A 46 20.12 -19.60 -6.29
N ARG A 47 19.45 -20.46 -7.08
CA ARG A 47 17.99 -20.41 -7.18
C ARG A 47 17.30 -20.75 -5.86
N HIS A 48 17.83 -21.72 -5.12
CA HIS A 48 17.29 -22.10 -3.81
C HIS A 48 17.45 -20.98 -2.78
N GLU A 49 18.62 -20.33 -2.73
CA GLU A 49 18.87 -19.17 -1.86
C GLU A 49 18.00 -17.96 -2.26
N GLN A 50 17.77 -17.74 -3.57
CA GLN A 50 16.89 -16.70 -4.07
C GLN A 50 15.46 -16.88 -3.58
N ASN A 51 14.95 -18.12 -3.51
CA ASN A 51 13.63 -18.42 -2.96
C ASN A 51 13.49 -18.04 -1.47
N ALA A 52 14.60 -17.85 -0.75
CA ALA A 52 14.60 -17.39 0.63
C ALA A 52 14.75 -15.86 0.72
N THR A 53 15.62 -15.27 -0.13
CA THR A 53 15.91 -13.83 -0.08
C THR A 53 14.78 -12.96 -0.63
N ASP A 54 14.13 -13.36 -1.72
CA ASP A 54 13.06 -12.58 -2.34
C ASP A 54 11.87 -12.36 -1.38
N PRO A 55 11.23 -13.41 -0.83
CA PRO A 55 10.16 -13.22 0.13
C PRO A 55 10.67 -12.67 1.48
N GLY A 56 11.94 -12.92 1.83
CA GLY A 56 12.58 -12.33 2.99
C GLY A 56 12.69 -10.81 2.90
N ALA A 57 13.06 -10.30 1.73
CA ALA A 57 13.12 -8.86 1.45
C ALA A 57 11.73 -8.22 1.48
N LEU A 58 10.72 -8.87 0.88
CA LEU A 58 9.33 -8.40 0.94
C LEU A 58 8.80 -8.37 2.37
N ALA A 59 9.10 -9.40 3.18
CA ALA A 59 8.70 -9.43 4.57
C ALA A 59 9.38 -8.35 5.41
N ALA A 60 10.68 -8.10 5.17
CA ALA A 60 11.42 -7.01 5.82
C ALA A 60 10.89 -5.63 5.40
N ALA A 61 10.58 -5.46 4.11
CA ALA A 61 10.08 -4.20 3.57
C ALA A 61 8.80 -3.72 4.24
N ARG A 62 7.91 -4.62 4.66
CA ARG A 62 6.67 -4.28 5.39
C ARG A 62 6.89 -3.46 6.66
N HIS A 63 8.10 -3.47 7.20
CA HIS A 63 8.45 -2.77 8.44
C HIS A 63 9.25 -1.47 8.19
N ILE A 64 9.44 -1.07 6.92
CA ILE A 64 10.06 0.20 6.56
C ILE A 64 9.29 1.39 7.17
N PRO A 65 7.94 1.47 7.05
CA PRO A 65 7.20 2.61 7.57
C PRO A 65 7.34 2.81 9.07
N SER A 66 7.34 1.72 9.82
CA SER A 66 7.53 1.78 11.28
C SER A 66 8.98 2.02 11.70
N GLY A 67 9.95 1.95 10.78
CA GLY A 67 11.37 2.02 11.07
C GLY A 67 11.87 0.89 11.98
N ASN A 68 11.09 -0.16 12.16
CA ASN A 68 11.37 -1.22 13.13
C ASN A 68 12.34 -2.26 12.56
N ARG A 69 13.64 -1.98 12.72
CA ARG A 69 14.71 -2.89 12.26
C ARG A 69 14.62 -4.30 12.85
N ALA A 70 14.17 -4.44 14.10
CA ALA A 70 14.05 -5.76 14.71
C ALA A 70 13.02 -6.62 14.00
N GLN A 71 11.89 -6.04 13.58
CA GLN A 71 10.87 -6.74 12.80
C GLN A 71 11.31 -7.01 11.37
N MET A 72 12.11 -6.12 10.74
CA MET A 72 12.72 -6.40 9.43
C MET A 72 13.58 -7.68 9.49
N TRP A 73 14.43 -7.80 10.53
CA TRP A 73 15.21 -9.00 10.76
C TRP A 73 14.34 -10.24 11.00
N THR A 74 13.30 -10.11 11.82
CA THR A 74 12.36 -11.21 12.09
C THR A 74 11.69 -11.69 10.80
N GLY A 75 11.26 -10.77 9.94
CA GLY A 75 10.68 -11.09 8.65
C GLY A 75 11.65 -11.87 7.76
N ALA A 76 12.86 -11.35 7.56
CA ALA A 76 13.89 -11.99 6.75
C ALA A 76 14.29 -13.37 7.30
N CYS A 77 14.52 -13.48 8.62
CA CYS A 77 14.83 -14.75 9.29
C CYS A 77 13.73 -15.80 9.10
N THR A 78 12.45 -15.40 9.21
CA THR A 78 11.31 -16.31 9.04
C THR A 78 11.34 -17.00 7.67
N TYR A 79 11.63 -16.27 6.61
CA TYR A 79 11.65 -16.85 5.27
C TYR A 79 12.94 -17.63 4.99
N ALA A 80 14.07 -17.28 5.59
CA ALA A 80 15.26 -18.09 5.54
C ALA A 80 15.01 -19.47 6.17
N LEU A 81 14.44 -19.50 7.37
CA LEU A 81 14.08 -20.73 8.08
C LEU A 81 13.07 -21.59 7.31
N ARG A 82 12.03 -20.99 6.73
CA ARG A 82 11.04 -21.70 5.91
C ARG A 82 11.63 -22.37 4.66
N ASN A 83 12.72 -21.83 4.16
CA ASN A 83 13.46 -22.39 3.03
C ASN A 83 14.61 -23.31 3.45
N GLY A 84 14.68 -23.69 4.73
CA GLY A 84 15.63 -24.69 5.23
C GLY A 84 17.03 -24.12 5.51
N PHE A 85 17.20 -22.80 5.59
CA PHE A 85 18.43 -22.16 6.04
C PHE A 85 18.31 -21.79 7.52
N GLN A 86 19.39 -21.95 8.27
CA GLN A 86 19.48 -21.55 9.68
C GLN A 86 20.61 -20.51 9.87
N PRO A 87 20.47 -19.33 9.25
CA PRO A 87 21.56 -18.38 9.19
C PRO A 87 21.83 -17.69 10.52
N THR A 88 23.09 -17.26 10.66
CA THR A 88 23.51 -16.30 11.69
C THR A 88 23.32 -14.88 11.14
N ARG A 89 22.81 -14.00 11.95
CA ARG A 89 22.63 -12.58 11.61
C ARG A 89 23.97 -11.84 11.63
N THR A 90 24.21 -11.00 10.65
CA THR A 90 25.48 -10.25 10.56
C THR A 90 25.54 -9.03 11.48
N ASP A 91 24.41 -8.53 11.97
CA ASP A 91 24.36 -7.33 12.84
C ASP A 91 24.75 -7.63 14.30
N ASN A 92 24.44 -8.81 14.81
CA ASN A 92 24.66 -9.13 16.23
C ASN A 92 25.16 -10.57 16.48
N GLY A 93 25.37 -11.36 15.43
CA GLY A 93 25.85 -12.74 15.53
C GLY A 93 24.83 -13.74 16.09
N ALA A 94 23.57 -13.34 16.29
CA ALA A 94 22.54 -14.23 16.79
C ALA A 94 22.03 -15.15 15.67
N ALA A 95 21.65 -16.39 16.03
CA ALA A 95 20.95 -17.29 15.11
C ALA A 95 19.56 -16.75 14.77
N CYS A 96 19.11 -16.94 13.53
CA CYS A 96 17.71 -16.68 13.15
C CYS A 96 16.74 -17.67 13.82
N ASP A 97 17.20 -18.89 14.07
CA ASP A 97 16.41 -19.90 14.78
C ASP A 97 16.32 -19.52 16.27
N PRO A 98 15.09 -19.43 16.86
CA PRO A 98 14.88 -19.08 18.26
C PRO A 98 15.46 -20.11 19.23
N THR A 99 15.75 -21.33 18.78
CA THR A 99 16.43 -22.35 19.59
C THR A 99 17.96 -22.20 19.63
N GLY A 100 18.49 -21.22 18.88
CA GLY A 100 19.91 -20.93 18.79
C GLY A 100 20.68 -21.85 17.84
N VAL A 101 19.98 -22.69 17.06
CA VAL A 101 20.61 -23.54 16.03
C VAL A 101 20.99 -22.67 14.84
N SER A 102 22.20 -22.82 14.36
CA SER A 102 22.69 -22.15 13.15
C SER A 102 23.45 -23.11 12.25
N ASP A 103 23.41 -22.85 10.97
CA ASP A 103 24.26 -23.49 9.95
C ASP A 103 25.38 -22.50 9.52
N ASP A 104 26.15 -22.89 8.49
CA ASP A 104 27.26 -22.04 8.00
C ASP A 104 26.76 -20.84 7.17
N SER A 105 25.45 -20.61 7.09
CA SER A 105 24.90 -19.46 6.34
C SER A 105 24.86 -18.19 7.19
N THR A 106 24.96 -17.06 6.52
CA THR A 106 24.81 -15.73 7.12
C THR A 106 23.71 -14.95 6.43
N LEU A 107 22.90 -14.23 7.20
CA LEU A 107 21.86 -13.34 6.71
C LEU A 107 22.24 -11.90 7.04
N THR A 108 22.13 -11.03 6.04
CA THR A 108 22.33 -9.58 6.19
C THR A 108 21.05 -8.86 5.79
N VAL A 109 20.63 -7.90 6.63
CA VAL A 109 19.51 -6.99 6.33
C VAL A 109 20.04 -5.56 6.41
N ASN A 110 20.10 -4.90 5.26
CA ASN A 110 20.55 -3.52 5.14
C ASN A 110 19.36 -2.58 4.94
N TRP A 111 19.21 -1.63 5.83
CA TRP A 111 18.25 -0.54 5.67
C TRP A 111 18.89 0.80 6.12
N PRO A 112 19.10 1.76 5.19
CA PRO A 112 18.96 1.65 3.73
C PRO A 112 19.85 0.57 3.09
N PRO A 113 19.55 0.14 1.83
CA PRO A 113 20.38 -0.82 1.10
C PRO A 113 21.84 -0.39 0.96
N GLY A 114 22.72 -1.37 0.96
CA GLY A 114 24.16 -1.17 0.77
C GLY A 114 24.56 -0.86 -0.69
N PRO A 115 25.86 -0.63 -0.95
CA PRO A 115 26.37 -0.36 -2.31
C PRO A 115 26.08 -1.48 -3.32
N SER A 116 25.92 -2.71 -2.86
CA SER A 116 25.57 -3.89 -3.68
C SER A 116 24.20 -3.79 -4.35
N ALA A 117 23.30 -2.97 -3.81
CA ALA A 117 21.96 -2.75 -4.33
C ALA A 117 21.91 -1.82 -5.57
N GLY A 118 23.03 -1.31 -6.04
CA GLY A 118 23.11 -0.51 -7.26
C GLY A 118 22.29 0.78 -7.18
N ALA A 119 21.29 0.94 -8.05
CA ALA A 119 20.46 2.14 -8.11
C ALA A 119 19.64 2.40 -6.84
N PHE A 120 19.46 1.40 -5.98
CA PHE A 120 18.69 1.50 -4.74
C PHE A 120 19.56 1.80 -3.51
N ALA A 121 20.89 1.84 -3.67
CA ALA A 121 21.83 2.07 -2.58
C ALA A 121 21.59 3.40 -1.87
N GLY A 122 21.53 3.35 -0.54
CA GLY A 122 21.34 4.53 0.33
C GLY A 122 19.90 5.06 0.37
N ASN A 123 18.97 4.50 -0.39
CA ASN A 123 17.58 4.94 -0.40
C ASN A 123 16.76 4.22 0.68
N SER A 124 16.28 4.96 1.68
CA SER A 124 15.52 4.42 2.82
C SER A 124 14.11 3.88 2.48
N ALA A 125 13.62 4.13 1.27
CA ALA A 125 12.39 3.50 0.78
C ALA A 125 12.57 2.00 0.46
N TYR A 126 13.80 1.50 0.49
CA TYR A 126 14.14 0.12 0.15
C TYR A 126 14.88 -0.58 1.29
N VAL A 127 14.73 -1.88 1.37
CA VAL A 127 15.52 -2.78 2.21
C VAL A 127 16.19 -3.85 1.36
N GLU A 128 17.40 -4.19 1.69
CA GLU A 128 18.16 -5.26 1.03
C GLU A 128 18.33 -6.42 1.99
N VAL A 129 18.05 -7.64 1.51
CA VAL A 129 18.31 -8.89 2.24
C VAL A 129 19.30 -9.72 1.44
N ILE A 130 20.39 -10.14 2.08
CA ILE A 130 21.45 -10.94 1.48
C ILE A 130 21.62 -12.21 2.29
N LEU A 131 21.56 -13.35 1.62
CA LEU A 131 21.90 -14.66 2.19
C LEU A 131 23.21 -15.14 1.56
N THR A 132 24.15 -15.55 2.40
CA THR A 132 25.46 -16.04 1.95
C THR A 132 25.77 -17.35 2.63
N ARG A 133 26.16 -18.36 1.83
CA ARG A 133 26.53 -19.69 2.35
C ARG A 133 27.69 -20.28 1.59
N PRO A 134 28.68 -20.90 2.31
CA PRO A 134 29.71 -21.74 1.68
C PRO A 134 29.14 -23.10 1.30
N HIS A 135 29.52 -23.60 0.15
CA HIS A 135 29.12 -24.88 -0.38
C HIS A 135 30.36 -25.69 -0.79
N GLN A 136 30.28 -26.99 -0.67
CA GLN A 136 31.34 -27.88 -1.15
C GLN A 136 31.18 -28.10 -2.64
N SER A 137 32.30 -28.10 -3.36
CA SER A 137 32.35 -28.50 -4.76
C SER A 137 32.43 -30.05 -4.89
N PHE A 138 31.89 -30.61 -5.97
CA PHE A 138 31.99 -32.03 -6.23
C PHE A 138 33.34 -32.38 -6.86
N PHE A 139 33.75 -31.69 -7.90
CA PHE A 139 34.93 -32.00 -8.69
C PHE A 139 36.02 -30.93 -8.61
N ALA A 140 35.66 -29.66 -8.44
CA ALA A 140 36.64 -28.59 -8.34
C ALA A 140 37.55 -28.72 -7.13
N GLY A 141 37.15 -29.49 -6.10
CA GLY A 141 37.97 -29.87 -4.96
C GLY A 141 39.24 -30.66 -5.37
N VAL A 142 39.19 -31.46 -6.42
CA VAL A 142 40.35 -32.17 -6.96
C VAL A 142 41.38 -31.19 -7.55
N LEU A 143 40.92 -30.04 -8.01
CA LEU A 143 41.75 -28.96 -8.55
C LEU A 143 42.19 -27.92 -7.48
N GLY A 144 41.97 -28.24 -6.19
CA GLY A 144 42.36 -27.40 -5.09
C GLY A 144 41.32 -26.31 -4.68
N MET A 145 40.09 -26.38 -5.20
CA MET A 145 38.98 -25.52 -4.85
C MET A 145 37.83 -26.30 -4.17
N PRO A 146 38.01 -26.73 -2.91
CA PRO A 146 37.06 -27.63 -2.25
C PRO A 146 35.73 -26.94 -1.87
N THR A 147 35.72 -25.62 -1.73
CA THR A 147 34.53 -24.83 -1.37
C THR A 147 34.37 -23.62 -2.27
N PHE A 148 33.14 -23.22 -2.50
CA PHE A 148 32.78 -21.94 -3.11
C PHE A 148 31.66 -21.28 -2.28
N THR A 149 31.60 -19.98 -2.29
CA THR A 149 30.57 -19.23 -1.57
C THR A 149 29.55 -18.70 -2.56
N VAL A 150 28.27 -19.00 -2.32
CA VAL A 150 27.17 -18.39 -3.03
C VAL A 150 26.62 -17.26 -2.17
N SER A 151 26.32 -16.16 -2.79
CA SER A 151 25.67 -15.02 -2.17
C SER A 151 24.53 -14.55 -3.09
N THR A 152 23.34 -14.48 -2.53
CA THR A 152 22.15 -14.00 -3.22
C THR A 152 21.56 -12.84 -2.45
N GLY A 153 21.06 -11.83 -3.16
CA GLY A 153 20.47 -10.67 -2.56
C GLY A 153 19.16 -10.29 -3.26
N ALA A 154 18.25 -9.75 -2.50
CA ALA A 154 17.01 -9.17 -2.98
C ALA A 154 16.81 -7.78 -2.38
N VAL A 155 16.30 -6.85 -3.17
CA VAL A 155 15.93 -5.51 -2.73
C VAL A 155 14.42 -5.38 -2.89
N ALA A 156 13.75 -4.98 -1.82
CA ALA A 156 12.32 -4.71 -1.84
C ALA A 156 12.05 -3.32 -1.29
N ALA A 157 11.07 -2.66 -1.87
CA ALA A 157 10.44 -1.50 -1.26
C ALA A 157 9.23 -1.97 -0.47
N PHE A 158 8.95 -1.31 0.62
CA PHE A 158 7.57 -1.18 1.04
C PHE A 158 7.03 0.01 0.23
N ASP A 159 6.29 -0.33 -0.77
CA ASP A 159 5.28 0.56 -1.23
C ASP A 159 4.15 0.41 -0.21
N GLU A 160 3.97 1.42 0.66
CA GLU A 160 2.75 1.52 1.46
C GLU A 160 1.62 1.69 0.48
N GLY A 161 1.18 0.47 -0.04
CA GLY A 161 0.17 0.55 -1.07
C GLY A 161 0.04 1.94 -1.66
N THR A 162 0.98 2.32 -2.53
CA THR A 162 0.50 2.62 -3.81
C THR A 162 0.03 1.27 -4.37
N GLY A 163 -0.83 0.59 -3.70
CA GLY A 163 -1.91 -0.12 -4.35
C GLY A 163 -2.46 0.95 -5.22
N GLY A 164 -2.02 0.95 -6.48
CA GLY A 164 -2.06 2.00 -7.45
C GLY A 164 -2.95 3.12 -6.97
N SER A 165 -2.42 4.15 -6.43
CA SER A 165 -3.01 5.25 -5.66
C SER A 165 -4.51 5.08 -5.46
N SER A 166 -4.90 4.33 -4.42
CA SER A 166 -6.33 4.19 -4.06
C SER A 166 -6.88 5.58 -3.82
N SER A 167 -7.83 5.98 -4.65
CA SER A 167 -8.44 7.30 -4.55
C SER A 167 -9.48 7.35 -3.44
N LEU A 168 -10.04 6.18 -3.10
CA LEU A 168 -10.95 5.98 -1.99
C LEU A 168 -10.52 4.76 -1.19
N VAL A 169 -10.24 4.93 0.10
CA VAL A 169 -9.92 3.84 1.01
C VAL A 169 -10.86 3.87 2.20
N SER A 170 -11.63 2.80 2.40
CA SER A 170 -12.38 2.58 3.63
C SER A 170 -11.68 1.53 4.48
N LEU A 171 -11.12 1.96 5.60
CA LEU A 171 -10.37 1.10 6.53
C LEU A 171 -11.28 0.40 7.55
N SER A 172 -12.58 0.66 7.52
CA SER A 172 -13.53 0.12 8.49
C SER A 172 -13.61 -1.41 8.41
N PRO A 173 -13.21 -2.13 9.46
CA PRO A 173 -13.27 -3.59 9.50
C PRO A 173 -14.68 -4.11 9.84
N LYS A 174 -15.72 -3.31 9.61
CA LYS A 174 -17.10 -3.68 9.96
C LYS A 174 -17.52 -4.95 9.23
N ASP A 175 -18.10 -5.86 10.01
CA ASP A 175 -18.93 -6.92 9.49
C ASP A 175 -20.34 -6.39 9.15
N CYS A 176 -21.18 -7.19 8.54
CA CYS A 176 -22.52 -6.80 8.09
C CYS A 176 -23.48 -6.29 9.19
N GLY A 177 -23.12 -6.42 10.47
CA GLY A 177 -23.96 -6.03 11.59
C GLY A 177 -24.16 -4.51 11.76
N GLY A 178 -23.33 -3.70 11.12
CA GLY A 178 -23.36 -2.22 11.19
C GLY A 178 -23.71 -1.52 9.87
N GLY A 179 -23.96 -2.24 8.80
CA GLY A 179 -24.12 -1.71 7.45
C GLY A 179 -22.84 -1.80 6.62
N ALA A 180 -22.84 -1.25 5.41
CA ALA A 180 -21.67 -1.22 4.55
C ALA A 180 -20.59 -0.28 5.11
N ALA A 181 -19.32 -0.61 4.89
CA ALA A 181 -18.20 0.25 5.27
C ALA A 181 -17.98 1.40 4.30
N ALA A 182 -18.41 1.24 3.06
CA ALA A 182 -18.47 2.30 2.07
C ALA A 182 -19.80 2.22 1.32
N LYS A 183 -20.46 3.35 1.18
CA LYS A 183 -21.79 3.43 0.60
C LYS A 183 -21.88 4.60 -0.38
N VAL A 184 -22.37 4.32 -1.56
CA VAL A 184 -22.66 5.33 -2.57
C VAL A 184 -24.17 5.43 -2.75
N ASN A 185 -24.73 6.58 -2.47
CA ASN A 185 -26.15 6.83 -2.60
C ASN A 185 -26.43 7.67 -3.85
N GLY A 186 -27.32 7.20 -4.69
CA GLY A 186 -27.81 7.95 -5.87
C GLY A 186 -29.14 8.61 -5.60
N GLY A 187 -29.33 9.79 -6.14
CA GLY A 187 -30.62 10.49 -6.14
C GLY A 187 -31.62 9.89 -7.13
N ALA A 188 -32.84 10.43 -7.13
CA ALA A 188 -33.95 9.95 -7.95
C ALA A 188 -33.75 10.06 -9.48
N ALA A 189 -32.76 10.85 -9.91
CA ALA A 189 -32.50 11.14 -11.33
C ALA A 189 -31.26 10.45 -11.92
N GLY A 190 -30.56 9.57 -11.20
CA GLY A 190 -29.38 8.87 -11.72
C GLY A 190 -28.16 9.76 -11.95
N THR A 191 -28.09 10.90 -11.29
CA THR A 191 -27.02 11.90 -11.47
C THR A 191 -25.97 11.89 -10.35
N GLY A 192 -26.23 11.20 -9.25
CA GLY A 192 -25.30 11.11 -8.11
C GLY A 192 -24.38 9.92 -8.21
N GLY A 193 -23.14 10.09 -7.76
CA GLY A 193 -22.18 9.00 -7.73
C GLY A 193 -20.75 9.44 -7.50
N ILE A 194 -19.85 8.48 -7.64
CA ILE A 194 -18.40 8.71 -7.55
C ILE A 194 -17.80 8.42 -8.93
N ARG A 195 -17.02 9.35 -9.43
CA ARG A 195 -16.19 9.15 -10.61
C ARG A 195 -14.74 9.39 -10.27
N ILE A 196 -13.95 8.35 -10.42
CA ILE A 196 -12.53 8.36 -10.14
C ILE A 196 -11.79 8.19 -11.46
N PHE A 197 -11.10 9.24 -11.88
CA PHE A 197 -10.32 9.22 -13.10
C PHE A 197 -8.85 8.93 -12.78
N PRO A 198 -8.25 7.95 -13.46
CA PRO A 198 -6.83 7.68 -13.30
C PRO A 198 -5.98 8.88 -13.73
N ALA A 199 -4.85 9.08 -13.08
CA ALA A 199 -3.93 10.13 -13.45
C ALA A 199 -3.33 9.85 -14.82
N THR A 200 -3.31 10.85 -15.70
CA THR A 200 -2.73 10.71 -17.05
C THR A 200 -1.23 11.01 -17.05
N GLY A 201 -0.46 10.26 -17.84
CA GLY A 201 0.97 10.50 -18.02
C GLY A 201 1.88 9.92 -16.93
N VAL A 202 1.38 9.07 -16.06
CA VAL A 202 2.16 8.36 -15.03
C VAL A 202 2.15 6.84 -15.26
N THR A 203 3.18 6.15 -14.78
CA THR A 203 3.35 4.71 -15.00
C THR A 203 2.29 3.87 -14.25
N ASP A 204 1.82 4.36 -13.10
CA ASP A 204 0.70 3.80 -12.35
C ASP A 204 -0.38 4.88 -12.22
N PRO A 205 -1.44 4.81 -13.04
CA PRO A 205 -2.46 5.85 -13.09
C PRO A 205 -3.30 5.94 -11.82
N GLY A 206 -3.30 4.91 -10.96
CA GLY A 206 -4.10 4.88 -9.75
C GLY A 206 -5.60 4.89 -10.00
N GLY A 207 -6.35 5.36 -9.01
CA GLY A 207 -7.80 5.51 -9.16
C GLY A 207 -8.61 4.33 -8.64
N TYR A 208 -8.04 3.50 -7.76
CA TYR A 208 -8.73 2.35 -7.19
C TYR A 208 -9.60 2.73 -5.98
N ILE A 209 -10.64 1.91 -5.76
CA ILE A 209 -11.43 1.91 -4.54
C ILE A 209 -11.02 0.69 -3.72
N GLN A 210 -10.62 0.90 -2.46
CA GLN A 210 -10.28 -0.17 -1.52
C GLN A 210 -11.23 -0.14 -0.33
N VAL A 211 -11.84 -1.28 0.01
CA VAL A 211 -12.75 -1.42 1.15
C VAL A 211 -12.33 -2.61 2.01
N ASN A 212 -11.93 -2.35 3.24
CA ASN A 212 -11.43 -3.35 4.19
C ASN A 212 -12.54 -4.05 5.01
N SER A 213 -13.78 -3.98 4.58
CA SER A 213 -14.88 -4.63 5.27
C SER A 213 -15.03 -6.09 4.83
N PRO A 214 -15.03 -7.06 5.76
CA PRO A 214 -15.30 -8.47 5.46
C PRO A 214 -16.79 -8.77 5.26
N CYS A 215 -17.65 -7.75 5.20
CA CYS A 215 -19.09 -7.93 5.05
C CYS A 215 -19.45 -8.58 3.72
N GLY A 216 -20.24 -9.63 3.79
CA GLY A 216 -20.71 -10.42 2.66
C GLY A 216 -19.73 -11.51 2.24
N ALA A 217 -20.26 -12.56 1.66
CA ALA A 217 -19.44 -13.63 1.08
C ALA A 217 -19.03 -13.23 -0.35
N PRO A 218 -17.73 -13.29 -0.69
CA PRO A 218 -17.29 -13.06 -2.05
C PRO A 218 -18.03 -13.98 -3.03
N THR A 219 -18.60 -13.42 -4.07
CA THR A 219 -19.28 -14.17 -5.12
C THR A 219 -18.43 -14.16 -6.38
N ASN A 220 -17.31 -14.88 -6.37
CA ASN A 220 -16.41 -15.03 -7.53
C ASN A 220 -17.07 -15.79 -8.70
N THR A 221 -18.22 -15.35 -9.15
CA THR A 221 -18.98 -16.02 -10.21
C THR A 221 -18.65 -15.52 -11.62
N GLY A 222 -17.59 -14.74 -11.80
CA GLY A 222 -17.11 -14.32 -13.12
C GLY A 222 -17.98 -13.28 -13.84
N ASP A 223 -19.01 -12.78 -13.22
CA ASP A 223 -19.82 -11.66 -13.69
C ASP A 223 -19.47 -10.46 -12.77
N ASP A 224 -18.67 -9.55 -13.28
CA ASP A 224 -18.04 -8.42 -12.58
C ASP A 224 -19.06 -7.38 -12.05
N ARG A 225 -20.11 -7.84 -11.39
CA ARG A 225 -21.17 -6.97 -10.90
C ARG A 225 -21.46 -7.25 -9.44
N CYS A 226 -21.45 -6.19 -8.64
CA CYS A 226 -21.93 -6.22 -7.27
C CYS A 226 -23.34 -6.80 -7.19
N ILE A 227 -23.48 -8.05 -6.77
CA ILE A 227 -24.73 -8.77 -6.69
C ILE A 227 -25.05 -9.02 -5.22
N GLY A 228 -26.23 -8.62 -4.78
CA GLY A 228 -26.68 -8.86 -3.41
C GLY A 228 -27.14 -7.59 -2.72
N SER A 229 -27.82 -7.78 -1.60
CA SER A 229 -28.36 -6.69 -0.78
C SER A 229 -27.50 -6.34 0.42
N THR A 230 -26.36 -7.00 0.56
CA THR A 230 -25.40 -6.79 1.67
C THR A 230 -23.98 -6.91 1.14
N GLY A 231 -23.10 -6.05 1.61
CA GLY A 231 -21.68 -6.06 1.23
C GLY A 231 -20.88 -5.02 1.97
N GLY A 232 -19.57 -5.14 1.91
CA GLY A 232 -18.64 -4.13 2.45
C GLY A 232 -18.72 -2.83 1.68
N PHE A 233 -18.93 -2.92 0.37
CA PHE A 233 -19.23 -1.80 -0.50
C PHE A 233 -20.67 -1.89 -1.01
N MET A 234 -21.43 -0.82 -0.93
CA MET A 234 -22.84 -0.82 -1.30
C MET A 234 -23.20 0.35 -2.20
N LEU A 235 -23.93 0.04 -3.28
CA LEU A 235 -24.61 1.04 -4.08
C LEU A 235 -26.09 1.09 -3.70
N ASN A 236 -26.60 2.29 -3.52
CA ASN A 236 -27.99 2.52 -3.23
C ASN A 236 -28.66 3.40 -4.30
N GLY A 237 -29.83 2.99 -4.74
CA GLY A 237 -30.59 3.73 -5.74
C GLY A 237 -29.89 3.78 -7.09
N THR A 238 -30.04 4.89 -7.80
CA THR A 238 -29.50 5.10 -9.15
C THR A 238 -28.09 5.68 -9.18
N SER A 239 -27.26 5.38 -8.19
CA SER A 239 -25.87 5.85 -8.12
C SER A 239 -25.01 5.38 -9.28
N VAL A 240 -24.04 6.19 -9.68
CA VAL A 240 -23.02 5.86 -10.67
C VAL A 240 -21.68 5.76 -9.97
N VAL A 241 -20.96 4.66 -10.21
CA VAL A 241 -19.56 4.52 -9.76
C VAL A 241 -18.70 4.19 -10.96
N GLU A 242 -17.77 5.08 -11.25
CA GLU A 242 -16.78 4.94 -12.32
C GLU A 242 -15.39 4.92 -11.71
N ALA A 243 -14.66 3.82 -11.86
CA ALA A 243 -13.30 3.66 -11.36
C ALA A 243 -12.57 2.54 -12.13
N PRO A 244 -11.22 2.59 -12.22
CA PRO A 244 -10.45 1.51 -12.84
C PRO A 244 -10.57 0.17 -12.11
N ALA A 245 -10.65 0.18 -10.78
CA ALA A 245 -10.81 -1.06 -10.00
C ALA A 245 -11.49 -0.82 -8.65
N LEU A 246 -12.18 -1.87 -8.17
CA LEU A 246 -12.76 -1.98 -6.83
C LEU A 246 -12.22 -3.23 -6.15
N PHE A 247 -11.56 -3.06 -5.02
CA PHE A 247 -11.08 -4.14 -4.16
C PHE A 247 -11.90 -4.14 -2.87
N VAL A 248 -12.60 -5.23 -2.58
CA VAL A 248 -13.41 -5.37 -1.37
C VAL A 248 -13.01 -6.65 -0.64
N GLN A 249 -12.68 -6.57 0.64
CA GLN A 249 -12.33 -7.75 1.44
C GLN A 249 -13.50 -8.74 1.56
N GLY A 250 -14.72 -8.25 1.71
CA GLY A 250 -15.95 -9.04 1.64
C GLY A 250 -16.54 -9.05 0.24
N SER A 251 -17.81 -8.70 0.13
CA SER A 251 -18.50 -8.56 -1.16
C SER A 251 -18.96 -7.13 -1.41
N CYS A 252 -19.32 -6.84 -2.65
CA CYS A 252 -20.05 -5.64 -2.98
C CYS A 252 -21.54 -5.97 -3.26
N GLY A 253 -22.42 -4.98 -3.11
CA GLY A 253 -23.85 -5.19 -3.31
C GLY A 253 -24.59 -3.94 -3.78
N GLN A 254 -25.86 -4.13 -4.11
CA GLN A 254 -26.75 -3.06 -4.57
C GLN A 254 -28.11 -3.15 -3.89
N THR A 255 -28.69 -2.00 -3.56
CA THR A 255 -30.08 -1.92 -3.05
C THR A 255 -30.87 -0.85 -3.81
N GLY A 256 -32.11 -1.15 -4.13
CA GLY A 256 -33.00 -0.27 -4.90
C GLY A 256 -32.90 -0.50 -6.40
N SER A 257 -33.14 0.53 -7.20
CA SER A 257 -32.94 0.48 -8.65
C SER A 257 -31.46 0.27 -8.95
N PRO A 258 -31.09 -0.56 -9.94
CA PRO A 258 -29.68 -0.84 -10.21
C PRO A 258 -28.95 0.44 -10.56
N GLY A 259 -27.91 0.73 -9.78
CA GLY A 259 -26.93 1.76 -10.10
C GLY A 259 -26.12 1.38 -11.35
N VAL A 260 -25.34 2.30 -11.85
CA VAL A 260 -24.42 2.08 -12.95
C VAL A 260 -23.03 1.87 -12.38
N LEU A 261 -22.44 0.70 -12.66
CA LEU A 261 -21.06 0.37 -12.34
C LEU A 261 -20.23 0.43 -13.62
N GLU A 262 -19.39 1.41 -13.73
CA GLU A 262 -18.39 1.55 -14.80
C GLU A 262 -17.01 1.30 -14.19
N ILE A 263 -16.78 0.07 -13.73
CA ILE A 263 -15.55 -0.38 -13.11
C ILE A 263 -14.92 -1.44 -13.98
N ASP A 264 -13.65 -1.26 -14.35
CA ASP A 264 -12.94 -2.16 -15.25
C ASP A 264 -12.67 -3.52 -14.61
N SER A 265 -12.40 -3.55 -13.29
CA SER A 265 -12.22 -4.80 -12.53
C SER A 265 -12.77 -4.71 -11.12
N ILE A 266 -13.43 -5.79 -10.67
CA ILE A 266 -13.94 -5.93 -9.29
C ILE A 266 -13.32 -7.18 -8.69
N ASP A 267 -12.65 -7.04 -7.55
CA ASP A 267 -12.05 -8.13 -6.78
C ASP A 267 -12.73 -8.22 -5.41
N GLU A 268 -13.64 -9.17 -5.28
CA GLU A 268 -14.26 -9.54 -4.01
C GLU A 268 -13.40 -10.59 -3.30
N GLY A 269 -13.27 -10.48 -1.98
CA GLY A 269 -12.34 -11.30 -1.21
C GLY A 269 -10.91 -10.77 -1.26
N ALA A 270 -10.73 -9.53 -1.66
CA ALA A 270 -9.43 -8.88 -1.72
C ALA A 270 -8.72 -8.89 -0.35
N SER A 271 -7.41 -8.88 -0.36
CA SER A 271 -6.62 -8.84 0.87
C SER A 271 -6.85 -7.54 1.64
N TYR A 272 -6.84 -7.64 2.97
CA TYR A 272 -6.83 -6.48 3.85
C TYR A 272 -5.60 -5.60 3.55
N VAL A 273 -5.82 -4.30 3.41
CA VAL A 273 -4.76 -3.30 3.24
C VAL A 273 -4.64 -2.50 4.53
N GLY A 274 -3.42 -2.38 5.06
CA GLY A 274 -3.16 -1.54 6.22
C GLY A 274 -3.52 -0.07 5.95
N ASP A 275 -3.57 0.73 7.01
CA ASP A 275 -3.79 2.17 6.85
C ASP A 275 -2.62 2.81 6.06
N PRO A 276 -2.84 3.28 4.83
CA PRO A 276 -1.78 3.89 4.03
C PRO A 276 -1.28 5.22 4.63
N LEU A 277 -2.03 5.82 5.55
CA LEU A 277 -1.70 7.08 6.18
C LEU A 277 -1.13 6.93 7.59
N SER A 278 -0.90 5.69 8.06
CA SER A 278 -0.38 5.40 9.41
C SER A 278 0.93 6.10 9.78
N HIS A 279 1.72 6.50 8.78
CA HIS A 279 2.98 7.22 8.93
C HIS A 279 2.86 8.74 8.74
N VAL A 280 1.71 9.20 8.24
CA VAL A 280 1.45 10.63 8.02
C VAL A 280 0.87 11.21 9.31
N PRO A 281 1.52 12.20 9.93
CA PRO A 281 0.97 12.82 11.12
C PRO A 281 -0.35 13.52 10.77
N ALA A 282 -1.40 13.22 11.54
CA ALA A 282 -2.70 13.86 11.36
C ALA A 282 -2.61 15.38 11.54
N PRO A 283 -3.36 16.17 10.75
CA PRO A 283 -3.44 17.62 10.97
C PRO A 283 -3.97 17.93 12.37
N ASN A 284 -3.24 18.78 13.12
CA ASN A 284 -3.68 19.15 14.46
C ASN A 284 -4.65 20.34 14.39
N PRO A 285 -5.88 20.24 14.95
CA PRO A 285 -6.84 21.34 14.97
C PRO A 285 -6.34 22.64 15.59
N GLU A 286 -5.35 22.56 16.47
CA GLU A 286 -4.78 23.73 17.15
C GLU A 286 -3.74 24.49 16.31
N ASP A 287 -3.21 23.88 15.25
CA ASP A 287 -2.20 24.50 14.38
C ASP A 287 -2.81 25.47 13.37
N LEU A 288 -4.12 25.38 13.13
CA LEU A 288 -4.82 26.25 12.19
C LEU A 288 -5.68 27.31 12.91
N VAL A 289 -5.98 28.36 12.16
CA VAL A 289 -6.86 29.44 12.67
C VAL A 289 -8.26 28.88 12.90
N THR A 290 -8.80 29.08 14.11
CA THR A 290 -10.21 28.79 14.40
C THR A 290 -11.10 29.69 13.57
N ARG A 291 -12.02 29.10 12.82
CA ARG A 291 -12.97 29.83 11.98
C ARG A 291 -14.32 29.96 12.63
N ALA A 292 -14.87 31.15 12.55
CA ALA A 292 -16.24 31.39 12.94
C ALA A 292 -17.19 30.91 11.84
N CYS A 293 -18.39 30.50 12.24
CA CYS A 293 -19.48 30.26 11.31
C CYS A 293 -19.95 31.57 10.69
N PRO A 294 -19.96 31.72 9.35
CA PRO A 294 -20.19 33.01 8.71
C PRO A 294 -21.60 33.59 8.96
N ASP A 295 -22.62 32.76 9.04
CA ASP A 295 -24.00 33.16 9.07
C ASP A 295 -24.58 33.39 10.50
N VAL A 296 -23.71 33.33 11.52
CA VAL A 296 -24.14 33.46 12.90
C VAL A 296 -23.20 34.38 13.69
N PRO A 297 -23.68 35.04 14.75
CA PRO A 297 -22.82 35.80 15.66
C PRO A 297 -21.69 34.94 16.21
N ALA A 298 -20.51 35.51 16.46
CA ALA A 298 -19.34 34.79 16.97
C ALA A 298 -19.64 33.99 18.26
N SER A 299 -20.58 34.42 19.08
CA SER A 299 -21.04 33.71 20.29
C SER A 299 -21.78 32.38 19.99
N GLN A 300 -22.24 32.21 18.77
CA GLN A 300 -22.90 30.99 18.29
C GLN A 300 -22.00 30.10 17.45
N SER A 301 -20.81 30.57 17.09
CA SER A 301 -19.80 29.77 16.43
C SER A 301 -19.20 28.75 17.39
N GLY A 302 -18.76 27.59 16.84
CA GLY A 302 -18.05 26.60 17.62
C GLY A 302 -16.67 27.09 18.09
N THR A 303 -16.28 26.65 19.26
CA THR A 303 -14.96 26.91 19.86
C THR A 303 -14.39 25.61 20.40
N PRO A 304 -13.07 25.53 20.69
CA PRO A 304 -12.46 24.33 21.25
C PRO A 304 -13.22 23.78 22.48
N GLY A 305 -13.57 24.62 23.42
CA GLY A 305 -14.30 24.25 24.64
C GLY A 305 -15.82 24.09 24.50
N ASN A 306 -16.39 24.49 23.36
CA ASN A 306 -17.83 24.39 23.09
C ASN A 306 -18.08 24.24 21.59
N PRO A 307 -17.79 23.07 21.02
CA PRO A 307 -18.06 22.81 19.61
C PRO A 307 -19.53 22.92 19.28
N LYS A 308 -19.85 23.60 18.18
CA LYS A 308 -21.22 23.82 17.70
C LYS A 308 -21.24 23.68 16.20
N SER A 309 -22.20 22.92 15.68
CA SER A 309 -22.39 22.75 14.23
C SER A 309 -22.74 24.09 13.58
N CYS A 310 -22.01 24.42 12.52
CA CYS A 310 -22.21 25.57 11.68
C CYS A 310 -23.29 25.27 10.62
N LYS A 311 -24.46 25.90 10.78
CA LYS A 311 -25.55 25.77 9.83
C LYS A 311 -25.40 26.80 8.73
N LEU A 312 -24.99 26.38 7.55
CA LEU A 312 -24.85 27.24 6.38
C LEU A 312 -26.19 27.35 5.64
N LYS A 313 -26.62 28.56 5.34
CA LYS A 313 -27.94 28.85 4.78
C LYS A 313 -27.92 29.74 3.55
N GLU A 314 -26.79 30.36 3.26
CA GLU A 314 -26.59 31.28 2.14
C GLU A 314 -25.33 30.92 1.39
N ASP A 315 -25.24 31.32 0.12
CA ASP A 315 -24.03 31.13 -0.67
C ASP A 315 -22.84 31.80 0.02
N VAL A 316 -21.76 31.00 0.21
CA VAL A 316 -20.64 31.50 1.00
C VAL A 316 -19.30 30.94 0.49
N THR A 317 -18.27 31.78 0.60
CA THR A 317 -16.88 31.36 0.42
C THR A 317 -16.24 31.13 1.79
N LEU A 318 -15.74 29.93 2.02
CA LEU A 318 -15.09 29.58 3.28
C LEU A 318 -13.57 29.54 3.11
N SER A 319 -12.89 30.05 4.14
CA SER A 319 -11.42 30.03 4.21
C SER A 319 -10.90 28.82 4.97
N PRO A 320 -9.69 28.29 4.63
CA PRO A 320 -9.09 27.15 5.32
C PRO A 320 -8.86 27.46 6.81
N GLY A 321 -8.97 26.44 7.65
CA GLY A 321 -8.85 26.55 9.09
C GLY A 321 -9.63 25.50 9.86
N THR A 322 -9.74 25.65 11.17
CA THR A 322 -10.44 24.71 12.06
C THR A 322 -11.85 25.18 12.36
N TYR A 323 -12.82 24.33 12.09
CA TYR A 323 -14.25 24.50 12.34
C TYR A 323 -14.68 23.55 13.46
N TYR A 324 -14.86 24.08 14.67
CA TYR A 324 -15.29 23.29 15.83
C TYR A 324 -16.78 23.03 15.81
N GLY A 325 -17.15 21.75 15.66
CA GLY A 325 -18.53 21.29 15.54
C GLY A 325 -19.00 21.07 14.10
N GLY A 326 -18.11 21.25 13.13
CA GLY A 326 -18.34 20.92 11.71
C GLY A 326 -19.41 21.75 11.01
N TRP A 327 -19.87 21.25 9.85
CA TRP A 327 -20.86 21.92 9.00
C TRP A 327 -22.17 21.13 8.88
N ASP A 328 -23.28 21.83 8.86
CA ASP A 328 -24.64 21.32 8.59
C ASP A 328 -25.22 22.10 7.41
N ILE A 329 -25.29 21.45 6.23
CA ILE A 329 -25.68 22.04 4.96
C ILE A 329 -26.96 21.33 4.52
N THR A 330 -28.11 21.97 4.77
CA THR A 330 -29.44 21.39 4.53
C THR A 330 -30.25 22.16 3.50
N THR A 331 -29.72 23.27 3.01
CA THR A 331 -30.36 24.14 2.03
C THR A 331 -29.65 24.07 0.70
N ASP A 332 -30.35 24.39 -0.38
CA ASP A 332 -29.80 24.45 -1.73
C ASP A 332 -28.98 25.73 -1.91
N ILE A 333 -27.71 25.67 -1.53
CA ILE A 333 -26.73 26.75 -1.56
C ILE A 333 -25.44 26.33 -2.20
N THR A 334 -24.64 27.28 -2.63
CA THR A 334 -23.29 27.04 -3.15
C THR A 334 -22.23 27.44 -2.12
N ILE A 335 -21.44 26.47 -1.68
CA ILE A 335 -20.30 26.69 -0.81
C ILE A 335 -19.02 26.58 -1.64
N THR A 336 -18.26 27.68 -1.66
CA THR A 336 -16.98 27.74 -2.35
C THR A 336 -15.84 27.69 -1.35
N LEU A 337 -14.94 26.70 -1.48
CA LEU A 337 -13.78 26.55 -0.63
C LEU A 337 -12.56 27.24 -1.24
N GLU A 338 -11.91 28.11 -0.46
CA GLU A 338 -10.57 28.61 -0.81
C GLU A 338 -9.51 27.49 -0.68
N PRO A 339 -8.38 27.56 -1.41
CA PRO A 339 -7.34 26.54 -1.30
C PRO A 339 -6.78 26.39 0.11
N GLY A 340 -6.63 25.14 0.59
CA GLY A 340 -6.00 24.87 1.88
C GLY A 340 -6.63 23.71 2.66
N ILE A 341 -6.32 23.67 3.96
CA ILE A 341 -6.73 22.57 4.85
C ILE A 341 -7.91 23.04 5.73
N TYR A 342 -8.94 22.23 5.74
CA TYR A 342 -10.15 22.40 6.51
C TYR A 342 -10.26 21.29 7.54
N ILE A 343 -10.22 21.61 8.82
CA ILE A 343 -10.34 20.63 9.91
C ILE A 343 -11.73 20.77 10.55
N MET A 344 -12.50 19.69 10.45
CA MET A 344 -13.77 19.52 11.16
C MET A 344 -13.46 18.89 12.52
N ALA A 345 -13.32 19.71 13.55
CA ALA A 345 -13.01 19.25 14.90
C ALA A 345 -14.29 19.01 15.69
N GLY A 346 -14.80 17.80 15.63
CA GLY A 346 -16.14 17.40 16.07
C GLY A 346 -17.23 17.82 15.09
N GLY A 347 -18.34 17.10 15.06
CA GLY A 347 -19.52 17.37 14.26
C GLY A 347 -19.44 16.99 12.78
N GLY A 348 -18.24 16.77 12.23
CA GLY A 348 -18.04 16.35 10.85
C GLY A 348 -18.67 17.27 9.80
N ILE A 349 -19.05 16.73 8.65
CA ILE A 349 -19.84 17.40 7.62
C ILE A 349 -21.14 16.63 7.41
N LYS A 350 -22.25 17.34 7.48
CA LYS A 350 -23.55 16.82 7.08
C LYS A 350 -24.10 17.67 5.95
N GLN A 351 -24.01 17.18 4.73
CA GLN A 351 -24.57 17.81 3.56
C GLN A 351 -25.76 16.98 3.05
N THR A 352 -26.93 17.60 3.02
CA THR A 352 -28.17 17.00 2.46
C THR A 352 -28.78 17.87 1.36
N GLY A 353 -28.16 19.00 1.04
CA GLY A 353 -28.55 19.94 -0.03
C GLY A 353 -27.34 20.77 -0.45
N GLY A 354 -27.50 21.56 -1.51
CA GLY A 354 -26.48 22.49 -2.01
C GLY A 354 -25.25 21.86 -2.63
N SER A 355 -24.43 22.71 -3.25
CA SER A 355 -23.19 22.34 -3.94
C SER A 355 -21.96 22.73 -3.12
N LEU A 356 -20.90 21.91 -3.18
CA LEU A 356 -19.61 22.18 -2.56
C LEU A 356 -18.53 22.21 -3.63
N THR A 357 -17.89 23.35 -3.82
CA THR A 357 -16.93 23.58 -4.90
C THR A 357 -15.62 24.16 -4.38
N SER A 358 -14.53 23.95 -5.08
CA SER A 358 -13.27 24.64 -4.83
C SER A 358 -12.98 25.65 -5.94
N ALA A 359 -12.89 26.95 -5.59
CA ALA A 359 -12.84 28.05 -6.54
C ALA A 359 -11.69 27.97 -7.57
N THR A 360 -10.46 27.83 -7.12
CA THR A 360 -9.28 27.81 -7.99
C THR A 360 -8.18 26.88 -7.49
N GLY A 361 -8.44 26.19 -6.38
CA GLY A 361 -7.38 25.54 -5.65
C GLY A 361 -7.76 24.17 -5.16
N ARG A 362 -6.84 23.65 -4.42
CA ARG A 362 -6.84 22.31 -3.91
C ARG A 362 -7.09 22.32 -2.42
N VAL A 363 -7.93 21.44 -1.95
CA VAL A 363 -8.41 21.39 -0.58
C VAL A 363 -8.17 20.04 0.05
N LEU A 364 -7.93 20.02 1.36
CA LEU A 364 -8.05 18.83 2.20
C LEU A 364 -9.15 19.09 3.23
N ILE A 365 -10.10 18.20 3.31
CA ILE A 365 -11.12 18.15 4.36
C ILE A 365 -10.73 17.03 5.32
N TYR A 366 -10.43 17.38 6.56
CA TYR A 366 -10.05 16.45 7.60
C TYR A 366 -11.08 16.43 8.72
N GLY A 367 -11.64 15.25 9.00
CA GLY A 367 -12.59 15.02 10.08
C GLY A 367 -11.91 14.38 11.29
N THR A 368 -12.09 14.95 12.47
CA THR A 368 -11.57 14.41 13.75
C THR A 368 -12.45 14.85 14.91
N ASP A 369 -12.29 14.24 16.07
CA ASP A 369 -12.89 14.70 17.33
C ASP A 369 -12.42 16.10 17.70
N ALA A 370 -13.22 16.82 18.47
CA ALA A 370 -12.73 18.02 19.12
C ALA A 370 -11.69 17.64 20.18
N PRO A 371 -10.44 18.15 20.13
CA PRO A 371 -9.31 17.64 20.93
C PRO A 371 -9.58 17.58 22.43
N GLN A 372 -10.29 18.55 22.98
CA GLN A 372 -10.62 18.60 24.41
C GLN A 372 -11.59 17.49 24.85
N PHE A 373 -12.31 16.89 23.92
CA PHE A 373 -13.32 15.87 24.15
C PHE A 373 -12.88 14.46 23.72
N HIS A 374 -11.68 14.33 23.16
CA HIS A 374 -11.18 13.07 22.62
C HIS A 374 -11.33 11.89 23.60
N GLN A 375 -10.90 12.05 24.86
CA GLN A 375 -11.04 10.99 25.87
C GLN A 375 -12.51 10.70 26.23
N THR A 376 -13.36 11.72 26.22
CA THR A 376 -14.80 11.55 26.43
C THR A 376 -15.43 10.80 25.27
N CYS A 377 -15.00 11.09 24.05
CA CYS A 377 -15.42 10.43 22.83
C CYS A 377 -15.01 8.97 22.81
N LEU A 378 -13.78 8.65 23.13
CA LEU A 378 -13.30 7.28 23.24
C LEU A 378 -14.06 6.46 24.29
N ALA A 379 -14.53 7.09 25.36
CA ALA A 379 -15.33 6.45 26.41
C ALA A 379 -16.81 6.27 26.03
N GLY A 380 -17.23 6.65 24.81
CA GLY A 380 -18.62 6.56 24.37
C GLY A 380 -19.54 7.66 24.92
N GLY A 381 -18.96 8.75 25.47
CA GLY A 381 -19.67 9.93 25.95
C GLY A 381 -19.57 11.10 24.94
N GLY A 382 -20.13 12.25 25.32
CA GLY A 382 -20.08 13.46 24.51
C GLY A 382 -21.26 13.64 23.55
N SER A 383 -21.36 14.82 22.96
CA SER A 383 -22.37 15.14 21.96
C SER A 383 -21.85 14.93 20.55
N ASN A 384 -22.75 14.84 19.56
CA ASN A 384 -22.36 14.75 18.15
C ASN A 384 -21.43 15.91 17.72
N ALA A 385 -21.68 17.13 18.20
CA ALA A 385 -20.81 18.28 17.90
C ALA A 385 -19.40 18.16 18.49
N GLN A 386 -19.15 17.26 19.45
CA GLN A 386 -17.86 17.04 20.10
C GLN A 386 -17.10 15.86 19.49
N CYS A 387 -17.83 14.81 19.13
CA CYS A 387 -17.28 13.49 18.88
C CYS A 387 -17.59 12.95 17.47
N GLN A 388 -18.48 13.57 16.73
CA GLN A 388 -18.80 13.12 15.39
C GLN A 388 -17.74 13.66 14.43
N ASP A 389 -17.14 12.77 13.65
CA ASP A 389 -16.15 13.07 12.62
C ASP A 389 -16.63 12.65 11.21
N ASP A 390 -17.88 12.19 11.11
CA ASP A 390 -18.47 11.68 9.87
C ASP A 390 -18.46 12.75 8.76
N ILE A 391 -18.01 12.37 7.59
CA ILE A 391 -18.07 13.19 6.38
C ILE A 391 -19.17 12.63 5.48
N ASN A 392 -20.35 13.23 5.59
CA ASN A 392 -21.52 12.85 4.80
C ASN A 392 -21.79 13.95 3.74
N LEU A 393 -21.53 13.61 2.49
CA LEU A 393 -21.68 14.46 1.31
C LEU A 393 -22.81 13.88 0.43
N SER A 394 -24.05 13.94 0.90
CA SER A 394 -25.22 13.33 0.24
C SER A 394 -26.20 14.36 -0.31
N GLY A 395 -25.76 15.58 -0.57
CA GLY A 395 -26.59 16.67 -1.06
C GLY A 395 -27.11 16.47 -2.49
N SER A 396 -28.13 17.26 -2.85
CA SER A 396 -28.71 17.29 -4.19
C SER A 396 -27.88 18.10 -5.20
N GLY A 397 -26.79 18.72 -4.78
CA GLY A 397 -25.94 19.56 -5.61
C GLY A 397 -24.63 18.89 -6.03
N ASP A 398 -23.86 19.63 -6.83
CA ASP A 398 -22.59 19.16 -7.36
C ASP A 398 -21.46 19.20 -6.33
N LEU A 399 -20.60 18.18 -6.37
CA LEU A 399 -19.33 18.17 -5.66
C LEU A 399 -18.20 18.35 -6.70
N ASP A 400 -17.60 19.56 -6.75
CA ASP A 400 -16.42 19.83 -7.59
C ASP A 400 -15.24 20.24 -6.70
N LEU A 401 -14.58 19.24 -6.18
CA LEU A 401 -13.44 19.39 -5.26
C LEU A 401 -12.19 18.73 -5.84
N ARG A 402 -11.03 19.29 -5.50
CA ARG A 402 -9.72 18.75 -5.89
C ARG A 402 -8.83 18.64 -4.67
N GLY A 403 -8.15 17.48 -4.54
CA GLY A 403 -7.20 17.25 -3.45
C GLY A 403 -5.96 18.14 -3.53
N LEU A 404 -5.22 18.26 -2.44
CA LEU A 404 -4.00 19.06 -2.35
C LEU A 404 -2.95 18.61 -3.37
N ASP A 405 -2.24 19.55 -3.96
CA ASP A 405 -1.10 19.25 -4.82
C ASP A 405 0.07 18.67 -4.02
N ARG A 406 0.73 17.65 -4.56
CA ARG A 406 1.92 17.06 -3.92
C ARG A 406 3.06 18.05 -3.81
N ASP A 407 3.23 18.90 -4.81
CA ASP A 407 4.37 19.81 -4.94
C ASP A 407 4.06 21.22 -4.42
N ALA A 408 2.80 21.49 -4.02
CA ALA A 408 2.43 22.79 -3.49
C ALA A 408 2.66 22.85 -1.96
N PRO A 409 3.07 23.99 -1.42
CA PRO A 409 3.16 24.16 0.02
C PRO A 409 1.77 24.12 0.67
N CYS A 410 1.69 23.49 1.84
CA CYS A 410 0.47 23.44 2.66
C CYS A 410 0.74 23.92 4.10
N PRO A 411 0.94 25.23 4.31
CA PRO A 411 1.20 25.75 5.65
C PRO A 411 0.06 25.44 6.64
N PRO A 412 0.40 25.13 7.93
CA PRO A 412 1.75 25.19 8.53
C PRO A 412 2.58 23.92 8.32
N TYR A 413 2.07 22.89 7.63
CA TYR A 413 2.64 21.54 7.60
C TYR A 413 3.69 21.32 6.51
N SER A 414 4.01 22.33 5.71
CA SER A 414 5.03 22.20 4.67
C SER A 414 6.41 21.89 5.23
N GLY A 415 6.99 20.77 4.80
CA GLY A 415 8.34 20.36 5.14
C GLY A 415 9.30 20.44 3.95
N PRO A 416 10.56 19.98 4.13
CA PRO A 416 11.56 19.94 3.05
C PRO A 416 11.15 19.07 1.85
N LEU A 417 10.23 18.13 2.07
CA LEU A 417 9.72 17.19 1.07
C LEU A 417 8.36 17.63 0.47
N GLY A 418 7.91 18.86 0.74
CA GLY A 418 6.61 19.36 0.28
C GLY A 418 5.50 19.19 1.30
N CYS A 419 4.26 19.10 0.81
CA CYS A 419 3.06 18.88 1.62
C CYS A 419 2.89 17.40 1.97
N PRO A 420 2.87 17.00 3.25
CA PRO A 420 2.68 15.60 3.63
C PRO A 420 1.30 15.05 3.24
N TYR A 421 0.35 15.94 2.94
CA TYR A 421 -1.03 15.60 2.56
C TYR A 421 -1.28 15.72 1.06
N GLY A 422 -0.22 15.80 0.26
CA GLY A 422 -0.33 15.94 -1.19
C GLY A 422 -1.09 14.78 -1.84
N GLY A 423 -2.07 15.10 -2.65
CA GLY A 423 -2.97 14.13 -3.29
C GLY A 423 -4.24 13.81 -2.48
N MET A 424 -4.33 14.22 -1.21
CA MET A 424 -5.50 13.96 -0.38
C MET A 424 -6.59 15.02 -0.58
N LEU A 425 -7.83 14.57 -0.65
CA LEU A 425 -9.02 15.42 -0.68
C LEU A 425 -9.82 15.33 0.62
N VAL A 426 -10.06 14.12 1.09
CA VAL A 426 -10.83 13.84 2.30
C VAL A 426 -10.06 12.83 3.14
N TRP A 427 -9.91 13.12 4.41
CA TRP A 427 -9.34 12.23 5.40
C TRP A 427 -10.18 12.25 6.67
N GLN A 428 -10.66 11.11 7.10
CA GLN A 428 -11.39 10.94 8.35
C GLN A 428 -10.52 10.19 9.34
N ASP A 429 -10.36 10.75 10.55
CA ASP A 429 -9.60 10.10 11.62
C ASP A 429 -10.38 8.91 12.17
N GLY A 430 -9.82 7.72 12.03
CA GLY A 430 -10.42 6.48 12.54
C GLY A 430 -10.32 6.30 14.07
N ASN A 431 -9.61 7.18 14.77
CA ASN A 431 -9.28 6.99 16.18
C ASN A 431 -10.45 7.28 17.15
N GLY A 432 -11.47 8.02 16.73
CA GLY A 432 -12.61 8.40 17.55
C GLY A 432 -13.86 7.52 17.41
N SER A 433 -13.98 6.85 16.29
CA SER A 433 -15.24 6.25 15.85
C SER A 433 -15.62 4.92 16.48
N GLY A 434 -14.71 4.24 17.16
CA GLY A 434 -14.97 2.91 17.73
C GLY A 434 -16.09 2.86 18.78
N ALA A 435 -16.46 4.00 19.37
CA ALA A 435 -17.46 4.08 20.43
C ALA A 435 -18.72 4.88 20.02
N HIS A 436 -18.67 5.66 18.95
CA HIS A 436 -19.80 6.49 18.53
C HIS A 436 -20.58 5.83 17.41
N SER A 437 -21.70 5.24 17.75
CA SER A 437 -22.79 4.72 16.89
C SER A 437 -22.43 3.80 15.73
N GLY A 438 -21.20 3.31 15.62
CA GLY A 438 -20.81 2.35 14.60
C GLY A 438 -20.89 2.86 13.16
N LYS A 439 -20.75 4.16 12.94
CA LYS A 439 -20.86 4.79 11.63
C LYS A 439 -19.68 5.70 11.36
N ALA A 440 -18.50 5.14 11.25
CA ALA A 440 -17.41 5.79 10.52
C ALA A 440 -17.63 5.50 9.03
N ASP A 441 -18.63 6.12 8.44
CA ASP A 441 -18.99 5.89 7.06
C ASP A 441 -18.69 7.14 6.26
N ILE A 442 -17.90 7.02 5.19
CA ILE A 442 -17.89 8.02 4.13
C ILE A 442 -19.15 7.74 3.32
N ASP A 443 -20.12 8.64 3.41
CA ASP A 443 -21.37 8.59 2.65
C ASP A 443 -21.30 9.66 1.57
N ILE A 444 -21.18 9.26 0.32
CA ILE A 444 -21.14 10.16 -0.82
C ILE A 444 -22.37 9.88 -1.67
N GLY A 445 -23.18 10.90 -1.83
CA GLY A 445 -24.40 10.83 -2.64
C GLY A 445 -24.62 12.16 -3.34
N GLY A 446 -25.26 12.11 -4.49
CA GLY A 446 -25.71 13.29 -5.22
C GLY A 446 -27.13 13.07 -5.71
N GLY A 447 -27.92 14.13 -5.77
CA GLY A 447 -29.30 14.13 -6.26
C GLY A 447 -29.39 14.35 -7.75
#